data_b515a03c4e72c6f9ad3216689a1264a2
#
_entry.id   b515a03c4e72c6f9ad3216689a1264a2
#
_cell.length_a   1.000
_cell.length_b   1.000
_cell.length_c   1.000
_cell.angle_alpha   90.00
_cell.angle_beta   90.00
_cell.angle_gamma   90.00
#
_symmetry.space_group_name_H-M   'P 1'
#
loop_
_entity.id
_entity.type
_entity.pdbx_description
1 polymer ?
#
loop_
_entity_poly.entity_id
_entity_poly.type
_entity_poly.pdbx_seq_one_letter_code
_entity_poly.pdbx_strand_id
1 'polypeptide(L)' 'MTFTKTNLEYRIVFDTQKNMFMAIDKHDETRAAYGVTIEKAIKKLNDLA' A
#
# COMPACT_ATOMS: atom_id res chain seq x y z
N MET A 1 20.58 -9.93 -0.97
CA MET A 1 20.28 -9.94 -1.14
C MET A 1 19.42 -9.76 -1.57
N THR A 2 19.06 -9.68 -1.65
CA THR A 2 18.39 -9.44 -2.01
C THR A 2 17.30 -9.54 -2.17
N PHE A 3 16.75 -9.79 -2.22
CA PHE A 3 15.67 -9.97 -2.41
C PHE A 3 14.81 -9.57 -1.64
N THR A 4 14.93 -9.35 -1.08
CA THR A 4 14.20 -9.08 -0.16
C THR A 4 13.27 -8.08 -0.28
N LYS A 5 13.38 -7.29 -0.98
CA LYS A 5 12.52 -6.39 -1.18
C LYS A 5 11.26 -6.82 -1.48
N THR A 6 11.12 -7.91 -1.82
CA THR A 6 9.85 -8.40 -2.15
C THR A 6 9.01 -8.61 -0.95
N ASN A 7 9.56 -8.50 0.23
CA ASN A 7 8.77 -8.68 1.39
C ASN A 7 8.20 -7.41 1.88
N LEU A 8 7.76 -6.59 1.01
CA LEU A 8 7.08 -5.39 1.39
C LEU A 8 5.82 -5.76 2.13
N GLU A 9 5.72 -5.38 3.37
CA GLU A 9 4.56 -5.68 4.16
C GLU A 9 3.66 -4.47 4.24
N TYR A 10 2.36 -4.71 4.09
CA TYR A 10 1.40 -3.64 4.12
C TYR A 10 0.05 -4.17 4.57
N ARG A 11 -0.82 -3.26 4.96
CA ARG A 11 -2.18 -3.59 5.33
C ARG A 11 -3.10 -2.98 4.30
N ILE A 12 -4.15 -3.71 3.96
CA ILE A 12 -5.12 -3.22 2.99
C ILE A 12 -6.40 -2.90 3.73
N VAL A 13 -6.89 -1.68 3.52
CA VAL A 13 -8.12 -1.21 4.13
C VAL A 13 -8.99 -0.66 3.02
N PHE A 14 -10.29 -0.88 3.09
CA PHE A 14 -11.19 -0.29 2.13
C PHE A 14 -11.86 0.91 2.76
N ASP A 15 -11.71 2.06 2.12
CA ASP A 15 -12.31 3.29 2.61
C ASP A 15 -13.68 3.45 1.94
N THR A 16 -14.72 3.25 2.72
CA THR A 16 -16.06 3.28 2.16
C THR A 16 -16.50 4.69 1.77
N GLN A 17 -15.91 5.69 2.39
CA GLN A 17 -16.27 7.06 2.05
C GLN A 17 -15.71 7.46 0.70
N LYS A 18 -14.51 6.99 0.41
CA LYS A 18 -13.87 7.31 -0.85
C LYS A 18 -14.05 6.22 -1.89
N ASN A 19 -14.57 5.06 -1.46
CA ASN A 19 -14.72 3.91 -2.34
C ASN A 19 -13.38 3.55 -2.95
N MET A 20 -12.34 3.56 -2.15
CA MET A 20 -11.00 3.23 -2.62
C MET A 20 -10.31 2.35 -1.62
N PHE A 21 -9.37 1.57 -2.11
CA PHE A 21 -8.54 0.77 -1.24
C PHE A 21 -7.35 1.59 -0.80
N MET A 22 -6.89 1.34 0.42
CA MET A 22 -5.73 2.02 0.95
C MET A 22 -4.71 0.99 1.39
N ALA A 23 -3.50 1.11 0.90
CA ALA A 23 -2.39 0.26 1.32
C ALA A 23 -1.52 1.05 2.29
N ILE A 24 -1.29 0.48 3.45
CA ILE A 24 -0.52 1.15 4.49
C ILE A 24 0.72 0.31 4.78
N ASP A 25 1.87 0.95 4.77
CA ASP A 25 3.12 0.27 5.07
C ASP A 25 3.12 -0.12 6.54
N LYS A 26 3.32 -1.41 6.82
CA LYS A 26 3.32 -1.88 8.20
C LYS A 26 4.49 -1.33 9.00
N HIS A 27 5.57 -1.02 8.35
CA HIS A 27 6.75 -0.52 9.04
C HIS A 27 6.72 0.98 9.21
N ASP A 28 5.93 1.67 8.40
CA ASP A 28 5.87 3.12 8.46
C ASP A 28 4.46 3.54 8.13
N GLU A 29 3.66 3.74 9.15
CA GLU A 29 2.26 4.04 8.96
C GLU A 29 2.01 5.39 8.30
N THR A 30 3.03 6.23 8.24
CA THR A 30 2.88 7.48 7.54
C THR A 30 2.88 7.28 6.03
N ARG A 31 3.29 6.11 5.59
CA ARG A 31 3.28 5.80 4.16
C ARG A 31 2.02 5.04 3.84
N ALA A 32 1.15 5.67 3.10
CA ALA A 32 -0.10 5.05 2.68
C ALA A 32 -0.46 5.59 1.32
N ALA A 33 -1.14 4.76 0.54
CA ALA A 33 -1.54 5.16 -0.79
C ALA A 33 -2.91 4.62 -1.09
N TYR A 34 -3.66 5.34 -1.89
CA TYR A 34 -5.00 4.95 -2.27
C TYR A 34 -5.02 4.47 -3.71
N GLY A 35 -5.93 3.57 -4.01
CA GLY A 35 -6.14 3.13 -5.38
C GLY A 35 -7.54 2.59 -5.52
N VAL A 36 -8.07 2.65 -6.73
CA VAL A 36 -9.40 2.12 -6.97
C VAL A 36 -9.42 0.60 -6.92
N THR A 37 -8.25 -0.01 -6.99
CA THR A 37 -8.12 -1.45 -6.81
C THR A 37 -6.97 -1.69 -5.86
N ILE A 38 -6.91 -2.90 -5.31
CA ILE A 38 -5.83 -3.25 -4.40
C ILE A 38 -4.48 -3.15 -5.11
N GLU A 39 -4.42 -3.61 -6.35
CA GLU A 39 -3.17 -3.54 -7.10
C GLU A 39 -2.70 -2.11 -7.27
N LYS A 40 -3.62 -1.21 -7.54
CA LYS A 40 -3.23 0.18 -7.75
C LYS A 40 -2.77 0.82 -6.46
N ALA A 41 -3.41 0.47 -5.35
CA ALA A 41 -2.99 1.00 -4.07
C ALA A 41 -1.57 0.54 -3.75
N ILE A 42 -1.30 -0.74 -3.98
CA ILE A 42 0.02 -1.29 -3.70
C ILE A 42 1.07 -0.65 -4.60
N LYS A 43 0.73 -0.49 -5.87
CA LYS A 43 1.68 0.10 -6.79
C LYS A 43 2.03 1.51 -6.39
N LYS A 44 1.04 2.28 -5.98
CA LYS A 44 1.32 3.64 -5.55
C LYS A 44 2.14 3.66 -4.27
N LEU A 45 1.88 2.73 -3.37
CA LEU A 45 2.66 2.65 -2.16
C LEU A 45 4.12 2.35 -2.48
N ASN A 46 4.36 1.45 -3.42
CA ASN A 46 5.72 1.15 -3.85
C ASN A 46 6.39 2.37 -4.46
N ASP A 47 5.64 3.18 -5.17
CA ASP A 47 6.23 4.36 -5.79
C ASP A 47 6.64 5.40 -4.76
N LEU A 48 6.05 5.35 -3.59
CA LEU A 48 6.43 6.27 -2.53
C LEU A 48 7.74 5.87 -1.87
N ALA A 49 8.08 4.62 -2.00
CA ALA A 49 9.27 4.09 -1.31
C ALA A 49 10.58 4.46 -2.01
#